data_67c9b50e533430b617080ff4a8b18db2
#
_entry.id   67c9b50e533430b617080ff4a8b18db2
#
_cell.length_a   1.000
_cell.length_b   1.000
_cell.length_c   1.000
_cell.angle_alpha   90.00
_cell.angle_beta   90.00
_cell.angle_gamma   90.00
#
_symmetry.space_group_name_H-M   'P 1'
#
loop_
_entity.id
_entity.type
_entity.pdbx_description
1 polymer ?
#
loop_
_entity_poly.entity_id
_entity_poly.type
_entity_poly.pdbx_seq_one_letter_code
_entity_poly.pdbx_strand_id
1 'polypeptide(L)'
;MNNPAAPFVFDTSSRRFYHGTRADLKPGHLLQPGYSSNYTERRSPWIYFSETLHAATWGAELAKGEGPGRIYLVEPTGSFMDDPNLTDKKFPGNPTRSYRSWEPLRVVAEYLDWQGHSPEEIQAMKDAIAGLEPIDD
;
A
#
# COMPACT_ATOMS: atom_id res chain seq x y z
N MET A 1 28.56 -8.34 -7.12
CA MET A 1 28.45 -8.66 -6.48
C MET A 1 28.00 -8.60 -5.47
N ASN A 2 27.64 -8.68 -5.07
CA ASN A 2 27.09 -8.58 -4.13
C ASN A 2 27.70 -8.69 -3.09
N ASN A 3 27.70 -7.97 -2.55
CA ASN A 3 28.23 -7.92 -1.47
C ASN A 3 27.66 -8.70 -0.48
N PRO A 4 28.24 -9.63 -0.15
CA PRO A 4 27.71 -10.53 0.75
C PRO A 4 27.47 -9.96 2.07
N ALA A 5 28.10 -9.00 2.37
CA ALA A 5 27.93 -8.50 3.64
C ALA A 5 26.62 -7.97 3.79
N ALA A 6 26.04 -7.86 2.77
CA ALA A 6 24.86 -7.25 2.79
C ALA A 6 23.73 -8.09 2.98
N PRO A 7 23.84 -9.26 3.32
CA PRO A 7 22.66 -10.03 3.30
C PRO A 7 21.62 -9.52 4.20
N PHE A 8 22.02 -9.02 5.32
CA PHE A 8 21.03 -8.60 6.16
C PHE A 8 20.63 -7.30 5.84
N VAL A 9 21.28 -6.76 4.99
CA VAL A 9 20.99 -5.52 4.69
C VAL A 9 19.73 -5.46 4.02
N PHE A 10 19.01 -4.50 4.24
CA PHE A 10 17.82 -4.30 3.62
C PHE A 10 18.03 -3.77 2.25
N ASP A 11 18.59 -4.55 1.39
CA ASP A 11 18.74 -4.19 0.00
C ASP A 11 17.42 -4.42 -0.69
N THR A 12 16.69 -3.35 -0.98
CA THR A 12 15.41 -3.44 -1.64
C THR A 12 15.51 -3.19 -3.13
N SER A 13 16.71 -3.15 -3.67
CA SER A 13 16.90 -2.76 -5.07
C SER A 13 16.21 -3.70 -6.06
N SER A 14 16.03 -4.95 -5.71
CA SER A 14 15.36 -5.90 -6.59
C SER A 14 13.89 -6.09 -6.22
N ARG A 15 13.39 -5.41 -5.24
CA ARG A 15 12.02 -5.52 -4.81
C ARG A 15 11.22 -4.36 -5.34
N ARG A 16 9.96 -4.59 -5.65
CA ARG A 16 9.08 -3.53 -6.08
C ARG A 16 8.02 -3.32 -5.04
N PHE A 17 7.83 -2.06 -4.66
CA PHE A 17 6.78 -1.70 -3.74
C PHE A 17 5.79 -0.80 -4.45
N TYR A 18 4.52 -1.02 -4.20
CA TYR A 18 3.42 -0.31 -4.86
C TYR A 18 2.54 0.35 -3.82
N HIS A 19 2.00 1.49 -4.17
CA HIS A 19 1.04 2.20 -3.33
C HIS A 19 -0.14 2.62 -4.18
N GLY A 20 -1.34 2.23 -3.79
CA GLY A 20 -2.56 2.59 -4.49
C GLY A 20 -3.21 3.81 -3.86
N THR A 21 -3.62 4.76 -4.67
CA THR A 21 -4.18 6.02 -4.19
C THR A 21 -4.98 6.66 -5.31
N ARG A 22 -5.65 7.78 -5.03
CA ARG A 22 -6.27 8.60 -6.07
C ARG A 22 -5.57 9.92 -6.24
N ALA A 23 -4.48 10.14 -5.51
CA ALA A 23 -3.74 11.38 -5.60
C ALA A 23 -2.88 11.41 -6.87
N ASP A 24 -2.77 12.59 -7.48
CA ASP A 24 -1.93 12.77 -8.66
C ASP A 24 -0.55 13.21 -8.18
N LEU A 25 0.37 12.26 -8.12
CA LEU A 25 1.69 12.48 -7.55
C LEU A 25 2.75 12.43 -8.63
N LYS A 26 3.88 13.04 -8.36
CA LYS A 26 4.98 13.11 -9.30
C LYS A 26 6.20 12.40 -8.73
N PRO A 27 7.11 11.91 -9.57
CA PRO A 27 8.34 11.31 -9.08
C PRO A 27 9.07 12.27 -8.15
N GLY A 28 9.56 11.73 -7.06
CA GLY A 28 10.25 12.51 -6.06
C GLY A 28 9.38 13.02 -4.92
N HIS A 29 8.06 13.00 -5.10
CA HIS A 29 7.16 13.39 -4.01
C HIS A 29 7.31 12.43 -2.85
N LEU A 30 7.13 12.94 -1.65
CA LEU A 30 7.08 12.09 -0.46
C LEU A 30 5.64 11.94 -0.02
N LEU A 31 5.22 10.69 0.12
CA LEU A 31 3.91 10.37 0.64
C LEU A 31 4.02 10.27 2.15
N GLN A 32 3.37 11.19 2.84
CA GLN A 32 3.45 11.25 4.31
C GLN A 32 2.33 10.45 4.93
N PRO A 33 2.57 9.79 6.05
CA PRO A 33 1.48 9.22 6.84
C PRO A 33 0.54 10.33 7.33
N GLY A 34 -0.63 9.94 7.80
CA GLY A 34 -1.55 10.91 8.37
C GLY A 34 -2.75 11.23 7.52
N TYR A 35 -2.87 10.59 6.37
CA TYR A 35 -4.08 10.75 5.56
C TYR A 35 -5.17 9.83 6.10
N SER A 36 -6.42 10.10 5.71
CA SER A 36 -7.54 9.28 6.14
C SER A 36 -7.38 7.84 5.68
N SER A 37 -7.69 6.93 6.58
CA SER A 37 -7.67 5.51 6.28
C SER A 37 -8.74 5.16 5.25
N ASN A 38 -8.52 4.12 4.46
CA ASN A 38 -9.52 3.60 3.55
C ASN A 38 -10.71 3.01 4.29
N TYR A 39 -10.57 2.76 5.58
CA TYR A 39 -11.63 2.14 6.38
C TYR A 39 -12.41 3.13 7.23
N THR A 40 -11.80 4.25 7.60
CA THR A 40 -12.45 5.23 8.47
C THR A 40 -12.10 6.64 8.02
N GLU A 41 -12.79 7.63 8.61
CA GLU A 41 -12.45 9.02 8.35
C GLU A 41 -11.30 9.49 9.22
N ARG A 42 -10.89 8.69 10.16
CA ARG A 42 -9.86 9.06 11.10
C ARG A 42 -8.50 9.04 10.40
N ARG A 43 -7.65 9.99 10.74
CA ARG A 43 -6.30 10.00 10.19
C ARG A 43 -5.51 8.84 10.75
N SER A 44 -4.74 8.21 9.88
CA SER A 44 -3.89 7.10 10.29
C SER A 44 -2.46 7.58 10.46
N PRO A 45 -1.76 7.14 11.52
CA PRO A 45 -0.33 7.45 11.65
C PRO A 45 0.53 6.64 10.69
N TRP A 46 -0.08 5.76 9.92
CA TRP A 46 0.63 4.86 9.03
C TRP A 46 0.40 5.21 7.58
N ILE A 47 1.35 4.82 6.72
CA ILE A 47 1.12 4.80 5.29
C ILE A 47 1.34 3.37 4.84
N TYR A 48 0.51 2.90 3.91
CA TYR A 48 0.44 1.49 3.52
C TYR A 48 0.96 1.27 2.11
N PHE A 49 1.60 0.13 1.89
CA PHE A 49 2.12 -0.22 0.58
C PHE A 49 2.29 -1.74 0.51
N SER A 50 2.60 -2.26 -0.68
CA SER A 50 2.63 -3.70 -0.88
C SER A 50 3.66 -4.07 -1.95
N GLU A 51 4.16 -5.29 -1.88
CA GLU A 51 4.99 -5.83 -2.95
C GLU A 51 4.15 -6.51 -4.04
N THR A 52 2.83 -6.62 -3.86
CA THR A 52 1.98 -7.24 -4.88
C THR A 52 1.13 -6.19 -5.56
N LEU A 53 1.05 -6.30 -6.88
CA LEU A 53 0.20 -5.40 -7.65
C LEU A 53 -1.26 -5.61 -7.30
N HIS A 54 -1.63 -6.84 -7.00
CA HIS A 54 -3.01 -7.17 -6.63
C HIS A 54 -3.48 -6.36 -5.42
N ALA A 55 -2.66 -6.32 -4.36
CA ALA A 55 -3.04 -5.56 -3.17
C ALA A 55 -3.08 -4.06 -3.46
N ALA A 56 -2.14 -3.55 -4.26
CA ALA A 56 -2.13 -2.14 -4.60
C ALA A 56 -3.32 -1.76 -5.47
N THR A 57 -3.77 -2.67 -6.33
CA THR A 57 -4.96 -2.43 -7.14
C THR A 57 -6.18 -2.20 -6.26
N TRP A 58 -6.37 -3.07 -5.26
CA TRP A 58 -7.45 -2.84 -4.31
C TRP A 58 -7.27 -1.53 -3.56
N GLY A 59 -6.04 -1.21 -3.18
CA GLY A 59 -5.76 0.06 -2.50
C GLY A 59 -6.18 1.25 -3.34
N ALA A 60 -5.89 1.22 -4.64
CA ALA A 60 -6.25 2.31 -5.54
C ALA A 60 -7.76 2.42 -5.72
N GLU A 61 -8.41 1.26 -5.85
CA GLU A 61 -9.85 1.24 -6.11
C GLU A 61 -10.69 1.62 -4.90
N LEU A 62 -10.20 1.31 -3.71
CA LEU A 62 -10.91 1.60 -2.48
C LEU A 62 -10.49 2.92 -1.86
N ALA A 63 -9.48 3.58 -2.40
CA ALA A 63 -8.97 4.82 -1.83
C ALA A 63 -10.04 5.91 -1.88
N LYS A 64 -10.01 6.75 -0.87
CA LYS A 64 -10.91 7.90 -0.81
C LYS A 64 -10.36 9.02 -1.68
N GLY A 65 -11.25 9.85 -2.17
CA GLY A 65 -10.87 11.00 -2.96
C GLY A 65 -11.53 10.97 -4.31
N GLU A 66 -11.30 12.04 -5.07
CA GLU A 66 -11.87 12.18 -6.40
C GLU A 66 -10.84 11.79 -7.44
N GLY A 67 -11.32 11.50 -8.62
CA GLY A 67 -10.43 11.13 -9.69
C GLY A 67 -10.22 9.63 -9.75
N PRO A 68 -9.46 9.18 -10.76
CA PRO A 68 -9.26 7.75 -10.94
C PRO A 68 -8.27 7.19 -9.93
N GLY A 69 -8.38 5.89 -9.69
CA GLY A 69 -7.37 5.21 -8.89
C GLY A 69 -6.05 5.20 -9.63
N ARG A 70 -4.96 5.29 -8.90
CA ARG A 70 -3.61 5.30 -9.45
C ARG A 70 -2.72 4.41 -8.61
N ILE A 71 -1.71 3.83 -9.25
CA ILE A 71 -0.72 3.02 -8.56
C ILE A 71 0.65 3.59 -8.84
N TYR A 72 1.44 3.73 -7.80
CA TYR A 72 2.79 4.24 -7.92
C TYR A 72 3.80 3.21 -7.44
N LEU A 73 4.94 3.18 -8.10
CA LEU A 73 6.11 2.52 -7.57
C LEU A 73 6.68 3.45 -6.51
N VAL A 74 6.97 2.91 -5.36
CA VAL A 74 7.44 3.72 -4.23
C VAL A 74 8.64 3.08 -3.57
N GLU A 75 9.35 3.89 -2.79
CA GLU A 75 10.47 3.42 -1.98
C GLU A 75 10.22 3.81 -0.54
N PRO A 76 10.32 2.88 0.41
CA PRO A 76 10.28 3.27 1.82
C PRO A 76 11.51 4.10 2.15
N THR A 77 11.34 5.12 2.96
CA THR A 77 12.47 5.97 3.37
C THR A 77 12.98 5.61 4.75
N GLY A 78 12.33 4.69 5.42
CA GLY A 78 12.73 4.26 6.76
C GLY A 78 12.17 2.89 7.09
N SER A 79 11.99 2.62 8.35
CA SER A 79 11.51 1.32 8.80
C SER A 79 10.07 1.08 8.43
N PHE A 80 9.73 -0.16 8.19
CA PHE A 80 8.35 -0.56 7.95
C PHE A 80 8.11 -1.94 8.54
N MET A 81 6.85 -2.31 8.64
CA MET A 81 6.49 -3.58 9.22
C MET A 81 5.29 -4.15 8.46
N ASP A 82 5.01 -5.43 8.69
CA ASP A 82 3.84 -6.06 8.08
C ASP A 82 2.57 -5.34 8.48
N ASP A 83 1.64 -5.23 7.55
CA ASP A 83 0.35 -4.61 7.82
C ASP A 83 -0.52 -5.60 8.59
N PRO A 84 -0.82 -5.34 9.88
CA PRO A 84 -1.58 -6.29 10.68
C PRO A 84 -3.02 -6.44 10.23
N ASN A 85 -3.52 -5.55 9.39
CA ASN A 85 -4.87 -5.67 8.87
C ASN A 85 -4.98 -6.77 7.82
N LEU A 86 -3.86 -7.17 7.24
CA LEU A 86 -3.85 -8.16 6.17
C LEU A 86 -3.03 -9.40 6.50
N THR A 87 -2.33 -9.39 7.62
CA THR A 87 -1.52 -10.54 8.03
C THR A 87 -2.19 -11.25 9.19
N ASP A 88 -2.04 -12.54 9.23
CA ASP A 88 -2.50 -13.38 10.36
C ASP A 88 -3.98 -13.28 10.68
N LYS A 89 -4.79 -12.75 9.76
CA LYS A 89 -6.22 -12.70 9.99
C LYS A 89 -6.91 -13.95 9.49
N LYS A 90 -6.83 -14.22 8.19
CA LYS A 90 -7.40 -15.42 7.62
C LYS A 90 -6.34 -16.43 7.33
N PHE A 91 -5.14 -15.96 7.03
CA PHE A 91 -4.03 -16.82 6.68
C PHE A 91 -2.84 -16.44 7.51
N PRO A 92 -2.03 -17.39 7.94
CA PRO A 92 -0.79 -17.09 8.66
C PRO A 92 0.16 -16.28 7.78
N GLY A 93 0.89 -15.39 8.38
CA GLY A 93 1.90 -14.63 7.70
C GLY A 93 1.35 -13.46 6.92
N ASN A 94 2.06 -13.05 5.88
CA ASN A 94 1.73 -11.89 5.08
C ASN A 94 1.57 -12.28 3.61
N PRO A 95 0.47 -12.96 3.27
CA PRO A 95 0.31 -13.50 1.91
C PRO A 95 0.22 -12.45 0.83
N THR A 96 -0.23 -11.25 1.13
CA THR A 96 -0.30 -10.18 0.14
C THR A 96 0.94 -9.33 0.14
N ARG A 97 1.89 -9.61 1.02
CA ARG A 97 3.11 -8.83 1.18
C ARG A 97 2.81 -7.36 1.34
N SER A 98 1.93 -7.06 2.26
CA SER A 98 1.49 -5.71 2.55
C SER A 98 2.16 -5.21 3.81
N TYR A 99 2.50 -3.93 3.82
CA TYR A 99 3.29 -3.32 4.88
C TYR A 99 2.72 -1.97 5.26
N ARG A 100 3.16 -1.48 6.40
CA ARG A 100 2.85 -0.12 6.81
C ARG A 100 4.10 0.52 7.41
N SER A 101 4.14 1.84 7.32
CA SER A 101 5.26 2.60 7.85
C SER A 101 4.75 3.92 8.40
N TRP A 102 5.40 4.46 9.41
CA TRP A 102 5.16 5.82 9.83
C TRP A 102 6.20 6.76 9.23
N GLU A 103 7.14 6.22 8.45
CA GLU A 103 8.07 7.03 7.68
C GLU A 103 7.52 7.24 6.28
N PRO A 104 7.85 8.34 5.62
CA PRO A 104 7.32 8.61 4.29
C PRO A 104 7.74 7.58 3.26
N LEU A 105 6.96 7.50 2.19
CA LEU A 105 7.35 6.75 0.99
C LEU A 105 7.72 7.74 -0.09
N ARG A 106 8.79 7.46 -0.84
CA ARG A 106 9.16 8.30 -1.97
C ARG A 106 8.54 7.73 -3.24
N VAL A 107 7.87 8.58 -4.01
CA VAL A 107 7.30 8.17 -5.28
C VAL A 107 8.41 8.07 -6.32
N VAL A 108 8.51 6.91 -6.96
CA VAL A 108 9.50 6.69 -8.00
C VAL A 108 8.90 6.98 -9.37
N ALA A 109 7.73 6.41 -9.64
CA ALA A 109 7.05 6.56 -10.93
C ALA A 109 5.62 6.07 -10.79
N GLU A 110 4.77 6.48 -11.70
CA GLU A 110 3.42 5.91 -11.76
C GLU A 110 3.49 4.59 -12.53
N TYR A 111 2.82 3.57 -12.02
CA TYR A 111 2.76 2.27 -12.66
C TYR A 111 1.45 2.18 -13.41
N LEU A 112 1.52 2.08 -14.73
CA LEU A 112 0.34 2.17 -15.58
C LEU A 112 -0.20 0.82 -16.05
N ASP A 113 0.59 -0.23 -15.92
CA ASP A 113 0.24 -1.53 -16.49
C ASP A 113 -0.56 -2.36 -15.47
N TRP A 114 -1.77 -1.91 -15.19
CA TRP A 114 -2.66 -2.62 -14.27
C TRP A 114 -4.10 -2.51 -14.75
N GLN A 115 -4.91 -3.45 -14.29
CA GLN A 115 -6.31 -3.48 -14.66
C GLN A 115 -7.15 -3.56 -13.40
N GLY A 116 -8.16 -2.72 -13.32
CA GLY A 116 -9.04 -2.70 -12.16
C GLY A 116 -10.05 -3.82 -12.17
N HIS A 117 -10.75 -3.96 -11.07
CA HIS A 117 -11.83 -4.93 -10.94
C HIS A 117 -13.12 -4.34 -11.51
N SER A 118 -14.11 -5.19 -11.73
CA SER A 118 -15.41 -4.71 -12.19
C SER A 118 -16.11 -3.92 -11.08
N PRO A 119 -17.07 -3.07 -11.45
CA PRO A 119 -17.84 -2.35 -10.42
C PRO A 119 -18.52 -3.30 -9.45
N GLU A 120 -18.96 -4.46 -9.89
CA GLU A 120 -19.59 -5.44 -9.02
C GLU A 120 -18.61 -6.03 -8.03
N GLU A 121 -17.38 -6.31 -8.48
CA GLU A 121 -16.35 -6.83 -7.61
C GLU A 121 -15.94 -5.79 -6.58
N ILE A 122 -15.83 -4.53 -6.99
CA ILE A 122 -15.47 -3.45 -6.09
C ILE A 122 -16.56 -3.27 -5.03
N GLN A 123 -17.83 -3.31 -5.44
CA GLN A 123 -18.90 -3.17 -4.48
C GLN A 123 -18.94 -4.33 -3.50
N ALA A 124 -18.69 -5.55 -3.99
CA ALA A 124 -18.65 -6.71 -3.11
C ALA A 124 -17.54 -6.58 -2.06
N MET A 125 -16.38 -6.04 -2.46
CA MET A 125 -15.30 -5.84 -1.53
C MET A 125 -15.65 -4.76 -0.50
N LYS A 126 -16.28 -3.67 -0.94
CA LYS A 126 -16.72 -2.62 -0.02
C LYS A 126 -17.70 -3.17 1.01
N ASP A 127 -18.62 -4.03 0.56
CA ASP A 127 -19.56 -4.63 1.47
C ASP A 127 -18.88 -5.56 2.46
N ALA A 128 -17.87 -6.29 1.99
CA ALA A 128 -17.16 -7.24 2.85
C ALA A 128 -16.34 -6.53 3.93
N ILE A 129 -15.83 -5.34 3.66
CA ILE A 129 -15.03 -4.63 4.66
C ILE A 129 -15.85 -3.64 5.47
N ALA A 130 -17.13 -3.44 5.12
CA ALA A 130 -17.98 -2.53 5.87
C ALA A 130 -18.12 -3.07 7.29
N GLY A 131 -17.91 -2.20 8.27
CA GLY A 131 -18.01 -2.61 9.65
C GLY A 131 -16.76 -3.22 10.25
N LEU A 132 -15.75 -3.49 9.45
CA LEU A 132 -14.48 -3.95 10.00
C LEU A 132 -13.76 -2.77 10.64
N GLU A 133 -13.02 -3.06 11.71
CA GLU A 133 -12.23 -2.05 12.38
C GLU A 133 -10.76 -2.26 12.06
N PRO A 134 -10.06 -1.21 11.60
CA PRO A 134 -8.63 -1.35 11.34
C PRO A 134 -7.87 -1.59 12.64
N ILE A 135 -6.77 -2.31 12.52
CA ILE A 135 -5.91 -2.58 13.66
C ILE A 135 -4.90 -1.45 13.77
N ASP A 136 -4.92 -0.75 14.91
CA ASP A 136 -3.96 0.31 15.21
C ASP A 136 -3.88 1.43 14.17
N ASP A 137 -4.97 1.74 13.52
CA ASP A 137 -5.01 2.86 12.58
C ASP A 137 -5.30 4.18 13.27
#